data_46e513c28af3ff225ad9921d400f8716
#
_entry.id   46e513c28af3ff225ad9921d400f8716
#
_cell.length_a   1.000
_cell.length_b   1.000
_cell.length_c   1.000
_cell.angle_alpha   90.00
_cell.angle_beta   90.00
_cell.angle_gamma   90.00
#
_symmetry.space_group_name_H-M   'P 1'
#
loop_
_entity.id
_entity.type
_entity.pdbx_description
1 polymer ?
#
loop_
_entity_poly.entity_id
_entity_poly.type
_entity_poly.pdbx_seq_one_letter_code
_entity_poly.pdbx_strand_id
1 'polypeptide(L)'
;TRALPLSRIKRNLIINTPDGNAEIDCLVLCRDKLFAIEVKRWKGLLTETDNGFIQEKTDRWTGEIHSKYQKSPFKQLNRAIYLLRKERSGNVWINSVIYFEDNEFEGITTASENTWFNNINDLVDYIKNDGEITYGNNETKEFFDKCVSSDYLYARSWDKSLHCIITPESLNIQTEQGLVTRKNISQINIIHHFSYDELDITMNDGTHRCAVIENGKITVNDNGEFANYSLCKLDYIEIGR
;
A
#
# COMPACT_ATOMS: atom_id res chain seq x y z
N THR A 1 8.12 7.44 -8.86
CA THR A 1 8.01 8.91 -9.02
C THR A 1 8.89 9.48 -10.14
N ARG A 2 10.13 8.94 -10.39
CA ARG A 2 10.96 9.43 -11.52
C ARG A 2 10.29 9.18 -12.88
N ALA A 3 9.61 8.04 -13.04
CA ALA A 3 8.89 7.70 -14.26
C ALA A 3 7.57 8.47 -14.44
N LEU A 4 6.98 8.96 -13.34
CA LEU A 4 5.71 9.68 -13.30
C LEU A 4 5.88 11.03 -12.58
N PRO A 5 6.57 12.02 -13.16
CA PRO A 5 7.00 13.23 -12.45
C PRO A 5 5.84 14.13 -11.98
N LEU A 6 4.66 14.01 -12.57
CA LEU A 6 3.46 14.76 -12.17
C LEU A 6 2.48 13.93 -11.33
N SER A 7 2.91 12.75 -10.87
CA SER A 7 2.07 11.86 -10.08
C SER A 7 2.43 11.91 -8.60
N ARG A 8 1.42 11.64 -7.79
CA ARG A 8 1.55 11.35 -6.37
C ARG A 8 1.10 9.91 -6.14
N ILE A 9 1.77 9.21 -5.25
CA ILE A 9 1.52 7.78 -4.95
C ILE A 9 1.30 7.62 -3.46
N LYS A 10 0.22 6.90 -3.11
CA LYS A 10 0.00 6.37 -1.77
C LYS A 10 0.06 4.85 -1.85
N ARG A 11 0.61 4.22 -0.83
CA ARG A 11 0.87 2.78 -0.79
C ARG A 11 0.17 2.11 0.38
N ASN A 12 -0.23 0.86 0.18
CA ASN A 12 -0.82 0.02 1.22
C ASN A 12 -1.97 0.74 1.95
N LEU A 13 -3.01 1.16 1.20
CA LEU A 13 -4.18 1.81 1.80
C LEU A 13 -5.02 0.76 2.50
N ILE A 14 -5.10 0.85 3.81
CA ILE A 14 -6.02 0.06 4.62
C ILE A 14 -7.38 0.75 4.64
N ILE A 15 -8.41 0.03 4.25
CA ILE A 15 -9.80 0.50 4.17
C ILE A 15 -10.61 -0.32 5.17
N ASN A 16 -11.27 0.37 6.07
CA ASN A 16 -12.12 -0.26 7.09
C ASN A 16 -13.48 0.41 7.14
N THR A 17 -14.51 -0.33 6.75
CA THR A 17 -15.88 0.16 6.73
C THR A 17 -16.82 -0.86 7.40
N PRO A 18 -18.04 -0.46 7.78
CA PRO A 18 -19.05 -1.41 8.25
C PRO A 18 -19.38 -2.54 7.26
N ASP A 19 -19.09 -2.32 5.96
CA ASP A 19 -19.34 -3.31 4.90
C ASP A 19 -18.15 -4.26 4.70
N GLY A 20 -17.07 -4.07 5.44
CA GLY A 20 -15.88 -4.92 5.42
C GLY A 20 -14.57 -4.17 5.23
N ASN A 21 -13.50 -4.92 5.27
CA ASN A 21 -12.13 -4.45 5.14
C ASN A 21 -11.57 -4.77 3.76
N ALA A 22 -10.67 -3.92 3.29
CA ALA A 22 -9.91 -4.12 2.06
C ALA A 22 -8.56 -3.39 2.14
N GLU A 23 -7.67 -3.74 1.22
CA GLU A 23 -6.39 -3.06 1.01
C GLU A 23 -6.25 -2.72 -0.48
N ILE A 24 -5.58 -1.63 -0.78
CA ILE A 24 -5.14 -1.26 -2.13
C ILE A 24 -3.63 -1.05 -2.06
N ASP A 25 -2.87 -1.82 -2.83
CA ASP A 25 -1.41 -1.77 -2.81
C ASP A 25 -0.87 -0.39 -3.21
N CYS A 26 -1.42 0.20 -4.28
CA CYS A 26 -1.06 1.56 -4.71
C CYS A 26 -2.28 2.35 -5.19
N LEU A 27 -2.39 3.59 -4.73
CA LEU A 27 -3.28 4.60 -5.30
C LEU A 27 -2.44 5.70 -5.92
N VAL A 28 -2.56 5.90 -7.23
CA VAL A 28 -1.79 6.87 -8.00
C VAL A 28 -2.71 8.00 -8.47
N LEU A 29 -2.34 9.24 -8.15
CA LEU A 29 -2.93 10.43 -8.75
C LEU A 29 -1.96 10.93 -9.83
N CYS A 30 -2.34 10.83 -11.10
CA CYS A 30 -1.60 11.39 -12.21
C CYS A 30 -2.44 12.46 -12.90
N ARG A 31 -2.03 13.72 -12.78
CA ARG A 31 -2.84 14.88 -13.18
C ARG A 31 -4.18 14.88 -12.43
N ASP A 32 -5.27 14.63 -13.13
CA ASP A 32 -6.66 14.59 -12.66
C ASP A 32 -7.28 13.19 -12.64
N LYS A 33 -6.45 12.15 -12.86
CA LYS A 33 -6.87 10.74 -12.94
C LYS A 33 -6.38 9.97 -11.74
N LEU A 34 -7.24 9.10 -11.20
CA LEU A 34 -6.89 8.16 -10.13
C LEU A 34 -6.80 6.74 -10.69
N PHE A 35 -5.77 6.03 -10.23
CA PHE A 35 -5.55 4.63 -10.54
C PHE A 35 -5.35 3.86 -9.24
N ALA A 36 -6.17 2.84 -9.01
CA ALA A 36 -5.94 1.85 -7.98
C ALA A 36 -5.23 0.66 -8.63
N ILE A 37 -4.08 0.31 -8.09
CA ILE A 37 -3.22 -0.74 -8.63
C ILE A 37 -3.06 -1.82 -7.57
N GLU A 38 -3.36 -3.04 -7.95
CA GLU A 38 -3.08 -4.25 -7.18
C GLU A 38 -1.90 -4.97 -7.81
N VAL A 39 -0.92 -5.36 -7.00
CA VAL A 39 0.31 -6.04 -7.45
C VAL A 39 0.20 -7.54 -7.15
N LYS A 40 0.40 -8.37 -8.14
CA LYS A 40 0.39 -9.84 -8.00
C LYS A 40 1.71 -10.43 -8.47
N ARG A 41 2.31 -11.28 -7.63
CA ARG A 41 3.49 -12.09 -7.96
C ARG A 41 3.09 -13.50 -8.38
N TRP A 42 2.12 -13.56 -9.29
CA TRP A 42 1.65 -14.84 -9.81
C TRP A 42 2.51 -15.27 -11.00
N LYS A 43 2.74 -16.59 -11.10
CA LYS A 43 3.55 -17.22 -12.14
C LYS A 43 2.68 -18.11 -13.01
N GLY A 44 3.16 -18.41 -14.23
CA GLY A 44 2.51 -19.30 -15.17
C GLY A 44 1.32 -18.65 -15.87
N LEU A 45 0.48 -19.50 -16.42
CA LEU A 45 -0.68 -19.12 -17.22
C LEU A 45 -1.94 -19.02 -16.37
N LEU A 46 -2.75 -18.00 -16.62
CA LEU A 46 -4.06 -17.83 -15.98
C LEU A 46 -5.18 -18.06 -16.99
N THR A 47 -6.11 -18.93 -16.64
CA THR A 47 -7.36 -19.12 -17.39
C THR A 47 -8.52 -18.58 -16.57
N GLU A 48 -9.25 -17.60 -17.13
CA GLU A 48 -10.40 -17.00 -16.44
C GLU A 48 -11.55 -17.98 -16.38
N THR A 49 -12.25 -17.98 -15.22
CA THR A 49 -13.47 -18.74 -14.97
C THR A 49 -14.55 -17.80 -14.45
N ASP A 50 -15.79 -18.25 -14.34
CA ASP A 50 -16.91 -17.41 -13.85
C ASP A 50 -16.63 -16.76 -12.49
N ASN A 51 -15.85 -17.40 -11.64
CA ASN A 51 -15.62 -16.96 -10.24
C ASN A 51 -14.19 -16.54 -9.93
N GLY A 52 -13.22 -16.78 -10.81
CA GLY A 52 -11.82 -16.50 -10.57
C GLY A 52 -10.92 -16.95 -11.70
N PHE A 53 -9.78 -17.53 -11.35
CA PHE A 53 -8.79 -18.00 -12.31
C PHE A 53 -8.29 -19.40 -11.93
N ILE A 54 -7.99 -20.20 -12.93
CA ILE A 54 -7.14 -21.37 -12.78
C ILE A 54 -5.73 -20.92 -13.16
N GLN A 55 -4.82 -21.01 -12.21
CA GLN A 55 -3.40 -20.75 -12.42
C GLN A 55 -2.70 -22.07 -12.71
N GLU A 56 -2.01 -22.17 -13.84
CA GLU A 56 -1.22 -23.32 -14.24
C GLU A 56 0.27 -22.96 -14.25
N LYS A 57 1.07 -23.84 -13.67
CA LYS A 57 2.53 -23.71 -13.63
C LYS A 57 3.14 -25.03 -14.07
N THR A 58 4.09 -24.95 -14.97
CA THR A 58 4.88 -26.11 -15.36
C THR A 58 6.13 -26.20 -14.50
N ASP A 59 6.31 -27.32 -13.81
CA ASP A 59 7.55 -27.59 -13.13
C ASP A 59 8.70 -27.73 -14.15
N ARG A 60 9.76 -26.98 -13.97
CA ARG A 60 10.86 -26.90 -14.93
C ARG A 60 11.71 -28.18 -14.99
N TRP A 61 11.69 -28.99 -13.91
CA TRP A 61 12.51 -30.19 -13.80
C TRP A 61 11.74 -31.44 -14.22
N THR A 62 10.46 -31.53 -13.83
CA THR A 62 9.64 -32.70 -14.09
C THR A 62 8.74 -32.54 -15.31
N GLY A 63 8.47 -31.32 -15.77
CA GLY A 63 7.50 -31.02 -16.82
C GLY A 63 6.06 -31.18 -16.36
N GLU A 64 5.80 -31.46 -15.08
CA GLU A 64 4.46 -31.60 -14.53
C GLU A 64 3.74 -30.25 -14.46
N ILE A 65 2.44 -30.25 -14.78
CA ILE A 65 1.57 -29.08 -14.69
C ILE A 65 0.84 -29.12 -13.34
N HIS A 66 1.07 -28.07 -12.55
CA HIS A 66 0.37 -27.87 -11.28
C HIS A 66 -0.69 -26.78 -11.46
N SER A 67 -1.94 -27.12 -11.20
CA SER A 67 -3.07 -26.20 -11.30
C SER A 67 -3.54 -25.77 -9.90
N LYS A 68 -3.84 -24.48 -9.73
CA LYS A 68 -4.38 -23.90 -8.50
C LYS A 68 -5.48 -22.90 -8.81
N TYR A 69 -6.60 -22.99 -8.08
CA TYR A 69 -7.63 -21.96 -8.15
C TYR A 69 -7.19 -20.68 -7.41
N GLN A 70 -7.42 -19.53 -8.03
CA GLN A 70 -7.17 -18.19 -7.50
C GLN A 70 -8.46 -17.37 -7.59
N LYS A 71 -8.73 -16.59 -6.52
CA LYS A 71 -9.82 -15.60 -6.56
C LYS A 71 -9.49 -14.52 -7.57
N SER A 72 -10.50 -13.95 -8.23
CA SER A 72 -10.31 -12.87 -9.19
C SER A 72 -9.70 -11.63 -8.51
N PRO A 73 -8.49 -11.19 -8.89
CA PRO A 73 -7.89 -9.97 -8.38
C PRO A 73 -8.67 -8.73 -8.84
N PHE A 74 -9.32 -8.78 -10.00
CA PHE A 74 -10.17 -7.72 -10.52
C PHE A 74 -11.41 -7.51 -9.64
N LYS A 75 -12.11 -8.59 -9.28
CA LYS A 75 -13.26 -8.51 -8.35
C LYS A 75 -12.83 -8.00 -6.97
N GLN A 76 -11.66 -8.41 -6.51
CA GLN A 76 -11.08 -7.98 -5.25
C GLN A 76 -10.78 -6.49 -5.25
N LEU A 77 -10.07 -6.00 -6.27
CA LEU A 77 -9.72 -4.58 -6.40
C LEU A 77 -10.97 -3.70 -6.59
N ASN A 78 -11.93 -4.13 -7.43
CA ASN A 78 -13.18 -3.39 -7.63
C ASN A 78 -13.99 -3.27 -6.33
N ARG A 79 -14.00 -4.33 -5.50
CA ARG A 79 -14.58 -4.25 -4.16
C ARG A 79 -13.83 -3.26 -3.26
N ALA A 80 -12.50 -3.27 -3.28
CA ALA A 80 -11.69 -2.33 -2.50
C ALA A 80 -11.95 -0.87 -2.91
N ILE A 81 -12.05 -0.59 -4.22
CA ILE A 81 -12.41 0.72 -4.75
C ILE A 81 -13.81 1.16 -4.27
N TYR A 82 -14.79 0.24 -4.30
CA TYR A 82 -16.13 0.53 -3.78
C TYR A 82 -16.08 0.93 -2.31
N LEU A 83 -15.39 0.15 -1.47
CA LEU A 83 -15.25 0.44 -0.04
C LEU A 83 -14.50 1.76 0.21
N LEU A 84 -13.44 2.06 -0.56
CA LEU A 84 -12.70 3.31 -0.46
C LEU A 84 -13.57 4.52 -0.76
N ARG A 85 -14.39 4.46 -1.84
CA ARG A 85 -15.34 5.53 -2.17
C ARG A 85 -16.34 5.77 -1.05
N LYS A 86 -16.83 4.70 -0.44
CA LYS A 86 -17.79 4.76 0.66
C LYS A 86 -17.17 5.36 1.92
N GLU A 87 -15.97 4.92 2.28
CA GLU A 87 -15.24 5.42 3.45
C GLU A 87 -14.90 6.90 3.32
N ARG A 88 -14.48 7.35 2.14
CA ARG A 88 -14.06 8.75 1.90
C ARG A 88 -15.20 9.66 1.42
N SER A 89 -16.41 9.13 1.32
CA SER A 89 -17.62 9.88 0.88
C SER A 89 -17.39 10.62 -0.44
N GLY A 90 -16.81 9.95 -1.44
CA GLY A 90 -16.50 10.55 -2.73
C GLY A 90 -16.98 9.72 -3.92
N ASN A 91 -17.53 10.39 -4.92
CA ASN A 91 -17.97 9.75 -6.17
C ASN A 91 -16.97 10.01 -7.32
N VAL A 92 -15.69 9.83 -7.04
CA VAL A 92 -14.64 9.97 -8.05
C VAL A 92 -14.46 8.68 -8.83
N TRP A 93 -14.10 8.80 -10.10
CA TRP A 93 -13.72 7.64 -10.90
C TRP A 93 -12.31 7.18 -10.50
N ILE A 94 -12.14 5.87 -10.33
CA ILE A 94 -10.86 5.26 -10.04
C ILE A 94 -10.65 4.14 -11.06
N ASN A 95 -9.62 4.28 -11.87
CA ASN A 95 -9.23 3.26 -12.84
C ASN A 95 -8.64 2.06 -12.09
N SER A 96 -9.16 0.88 -12.34
CA SER A 96 -8.75 -0.37 -11.71
C SER A 96 -7.70 -1.05 -12.57
N VAL A 97 -6.53 -1.37 -12.02
CA VAL A 97 -5.41 -1.96 -12.75
C VAL A 97 -4.77 -3.08 -11.94
N ILE A 98 -4.51 -4.22 -12.57
CA ILE A 98 -3.71 -5.29 -11.98
C ILE A 98 -2.32 -5.29 -12.62
N TYR A 99 -1.28 -5.33 -11.79
CA TYR A 99 0.10 -5.47 -12.23
C TYR A 99 0.67 -6.82 -11.81
N PHE A 100 1.08 -7.63 -12.79
CA PHE A 100 1.74 -8.91 -12.55
C PHE A 100 3.26 -8.70 -12.61
N GLU A 101 3.91 -8.73 -11.42
CA GLU A 101 5.34 -8.37 -11.28
C GLU A 101 6.30 -9.50 -11.65
N ASP A 102 5.83 -10.75 -11.69
CA ASP A 102 6.71 -11.91 -11.84
C ASP A 102 7.11 -12.14 -13.30
N ASN A 103 8.41 -12.35 -13.54
CA ASN A 103 8.95 -12.63 -14.88
C ASN A 103 8.54 -14.00 -15.44
N GLU A 104 8.01 -14.89 -14.61
CA GLU A 104 7.47 -16.20 -15.00
C GLU A 104 5.95 -16.15 -15.24
N PHE A 105 5.37 -14.96 -15.29
CA PHE A 105 3.97 -14.78 -15.65
C PHE A 105 3.81 -14.90 -17.18
N GLU A 106 2.98 -15.86 -17.61
CA GLU A 106 2.79 -16.20 -19.02
C GLU A 106 1.58 -15.50 -19.66
N GLY A 107 0.73 -14.87 -18.86
CA GLY A 107 -0.42 -14.12 -19.32
C GLY A 107 -1.77 -14.69 -18.89
N ILE A 108 -2.83 -14.14 -19.49
CA ILE A 108 -4.23 -14.54 -19.27
C ILE A 108 -4.80 -15.01 -20.61
N THR A 109 -5.36 -16.22 -20.65
CA THR A 109 -5.83 -16.86 -21.90
C THR A 109 -7.16 -16.34 -22.42
N THR A 110 -7.96 -15.69 -21.57
CA THR A 110 -9.28 -15.16 -21.94
C THR A 110 -9.23 -13.66 -22.12
N ALA A 111 -9.94 -13.17 -23.13
CA ALA A 111 -10.12 -11.74 -23.36
C ALA A 111 -11.01 -11.16 -22.24
N SER A 112 -10.38 -10.68 -21.19
CA SER A 112 -11.04 -9.90 -20.14
C SER A 112 -11.03 -8.43 -20.55
N GLU A 113 -12.13 -7.71 -20.34
CA GLU A 113 -12.18 -6.25 -20.47
C GLU A 113 -11.41 -5.54 -19.35
N ASN A 114 -10.86 -6.31 -18.39
CA ASN A 114 -10.11 -5.79 -17.27
C ASN A 114 -8.71 -5.33 -17.68
N THR A 115 -8.26 -4.22 -17.13
CA THR A 115 -6.94 -3.66 -17.42
C THR A 115 -5.88 -4.33 -16.57
N TRP A 116 -4.87 -4.89 -17.21
CA TRP A 116 -3.72 -5.49 -16.54
C TRP A 116 -2.43 -5.33 -17.36
N PHE A 117 -1.29 -5.37 -16.67
CA PHE A 117 0.04 -5.27 -17.25
C PHE A 117 0.99 -6.25 -16.57
N ASN A 118 1.99 -6.71 -17.29
CA ASN A 118 3.15 -7.47 -16.79
C ASN A 118 4.48 -6.76 -17.12
N ASN A 119 4.41 -5.61 -17.75
CA ASN A 119 5.55 -4.73 -18.01
C ASN A 119 5.32 -3.38 -17.34
N ILE A 120 6.30 -2.95 -16.55
CA ILE A 120 6.19 -1.70 -15.78
C ILE A 120 6.15 -0.46 -16.69
N ASN A 121 6.80 -0.49 -17.85
CA ASN A 121 6.79 0.64 -18.77
C ASN A 121 5.42 0.82 -19.41
N ASP A 122 4.76 -0.28 -19.80
CA ASP A 122 3.41 -0.25 -20.35
C ASP A 122 2.40 0.27 -19.33
N LEU A 123 2.52 -0.16 -18.06
CA LEU A 123 1.72 0.37 -16.97
C LEU A 123 1.94 1.89 -16.79
N VAL A 124 3.21 2.33 -16.80
CA VAL A 124 3.56 3.75 -16.65
C VAL A 124 3.00 4.57 -17.82
N ASP A 125 3.08 4.07 -19.03
CA ASP A 125 2.57 4.75 -20.23
C ASP A 125 1.04 4.81 -20.22
N TYR A 126 0.36 3.75 -19.78
CA TYR A 126 -1.08 3.77 -19.55
C TYR A 126 -1.49 4.84 -18.51
N ILE A 127 -0.80 4.92 -17.37
CA ILE A 127 -1.09 5.93 -16.33
C ILE A 127 -0.91 7.35 -16.87
N LYS A 128 0.07 7.59 -17.75
CA LYS A 128 0.33 8.92 -18.34
C LYS A 128 -0.70 9.33 -19.38
N ASN A 129 -1.08 8.41 -20.25
CA ASN A 129 -1.75 8.72 -21.52
C ASN A 129 -3.23 8.32 -21.50
N ASP A 130 -3.55 7.20 -20.86
CA ASP A 130 -4.87 6.60 -20.86
C ASP A 130 -5.60 6.83 -19.52
N GLY A 131 -6.60 6.03 -19.26
CA GLY A 131 -7.47 6.14 -18.10
C GLY A 131 -8.55 7.21 -18.27
N GLU A 132 -9.68 6.95 -17.68
CA GLU A 132 -10.84 7.85 -17.78
C GLU A 132 -10.75 9.01 -16.80
N ILE A 133 -11.12 10.20 -17.27
CA ILE A 133 -11.29 11.39 -16.43
C ILE A 133 -12.75 11.45 -16.01
N THR A 134 -12.99 11.63 -14.75
CA THR A 134 -14.30 12.05 -14.26
C THR A 134 -14.21 13.38 -13.53
N TYR A 135 -15.07 14.25 -13.92
CA TYR A 135 -15.44 15.53 -13.27
C TYR A 135 -14.46 16.16 -12.28
N GLY A 136 -13.92 17.34 -12.66
CA GLY A 136 -13.38 18.34 -11.74
C GLY A 136 -12.04 17.98 -11.08
N ASN A 137 -10.96 18.57 -11.55
CA ASN A 137 -9.59 18.40 -11.02
C ASN A 137 -9.48 18.53 -9.49
N ASN A 138 -10.33 19.34 -8.86
CA ASN A 138 -10.28 19.58 -7.43
C ASN A 138 -10.83 18.39 -6.62
N GLU A 139 -11.98 17.82 -7.00
CA GLU A 139 -12.60 16.71 -6.27
C GLU A 139 -11.71 15.46 -6.24
N THR A 140 -11.09 15.13 -7.37
CA THR A 140 -10.15 14.00 -7.47
C THR A 140 -8.94 14.20 -6.57
N LYS A 141 -8.40 15.41 -6.55
CA LYS A 141 -7.26 15.77 -5.70
C LYS A 141 -7.64 15.74 -4.22
N GLU A 142 -8.77 16.32 -3.86
CA GLU A 142 -9.28 16.33 -2.48
C GLU A 142 -9.56 14.91 -1.98
N PHE A 143 -10.14 14.06 -2.83
CA PHE A 143 -10.34 12.66 -2.51
C PHE A 143 -9.02 11.94 -2.24
N PHE A 144 -8.03 12.10 -3.14
CA PHE A 144 -6.71 11.53 -2.96
C PHE A 144 -6.03 12.03 -1.68
N ASP A 145 -6.16 13.30 -1.34
CA ASP A 145 -5.53 13.89 -0.15
C ASP A 145 -6.13 13.33 1.16
N LYS A 146 -7.40 12.93 1.15
CA LYS A 146 -8.07 12.24 2.27
C LYS A 146 -7.59 10.79 2.45
N CYS A 147 -7.05 10.16 1.42
CA CYS A 147 -6.50 8.81 1.53
C CYS A 147 -5.17 8.83 2.31
N VAL A 148 -4.92 7.80 3.10
CA VAL A 148 -3.72 7.70 3.94
C VAL A 148 -3.03 6.37 3.64
N SER A 149 -1.72 6.42 3.35
CA SER A 149 -0.91 5.20 3.27
C SER A 149 -0.77 4.58 4.65
N SER A 150 -0.72 3.25 4.74
CA SER A 150 -0.38 2.59 5.99
C SER A 150 1.08 2.83 6.37
N ASP A 151 1.36 2.70 7.65
CA ASP A 151 2.70 2.70 8.20
C ASP A 151 3.24 1.27 8.22
N TYR A 152 4.54 1.13 8.26
CA TYR A 152 5.20 -0.17 8.33
C TYR A 152 5.98 -0.29 9.64
N LEU A 153 5.63 -1.29 10.44
CA LEU A 153 6.30 -1.61 11.68
C LEU A 153 7.07 -2.92 11.52
N TYR A 154 8.33 -2.93 11.91
CA TYR A 154 9.19 -4.12 11.87
C TYR A 154 9.83 -4.38 13.22
N ALA A 155 9.79 -5.65 13.64
CA ALA A 155 10.52 -6.15 14.80
C ALA A 155 11.12 -7.52 14.48
N ARG A 156 12.37 -7.77 14.90
CA ARG A 156 13.08 -9.04 14.65
C ARG A 156 12.39 -10.26 15.22
N SER A 157 11.65 -10.08 16.30
CA SER A 157 10.90 -11.15 16.97
C SER A 157 9.57 -11.48 16.27
N TRP A 158 9.20 -10.76 15.22
CA TRP A 158 7.97 -11.03 14.48
C TRP A 158 8.24 -11.91 13.27
N ASP A 159 7.37 -12.90 13.06
CA ASP A 159 7.44 -13.74 11.86
C ASP A 159 7.14 -12.97 10.57
N LYS A 160 6.46 -11.83 10.71
CA LYS A 160 6.11 -10.91 9.61
C LYS A 160 6.01 -9.49 10.13
N SER A 161 6.23 -8.54 9.23
CA SER A 161 5.99 -7.12 9.47
C SER A 161 4.50 -6.80 9.54
N LEU A 162 4.16 -5.74 10.27
CA LEU A 162 2.82 -5.23 10.41
C LEU A 162 2.63 -3.98 9.54
N HIS A 163 1.59 -3.99 8.71
CA HIS A 163 1.08 -2.80 8.02
C HIS A 163 -0.12 -2.27 8.80
N CYS A 164 -0.05 -1.01 9.23
CA CYS A 164 -1.08 -0.38 10.06
C CYS A 164 -1.07 1.13 9.85
N ILE A 165 -1.97 1.83 10.50
CA ILE A 165 -1.95 3.30 10.59
C ILE A 165 -1.65 3.66 12.05
N ILE A 166 -0.52 4.32 12.29
CA ILE A 166 -0.21 4.89 13.60
C ILE A 166 -1.15 6.07 13.82
N THR A 167 -1.83 6.10 14.96
CA THR A 167 -2.73 7.22 15.27
C THR A 167 -1.93 8.52 15.40
N PRO A 168 -2.39 9.64 14.82
CA PRO A 168 -1.63 10.89 14.82
C PRO A 168 -1.21 11.37 16.20
N GLU A 169 -2.03 11.13 17.22
CA GLU A 169 -1.80 11.53 18.59
C GLU A 169 -0.74 10.66 19.30
N SER A 170 -0.52 9.46 18.79
CA SER A 170 0.34 8.45 19.39
C SER A 170 1.82 8.67 19.08
N LEU A 171 2.14 9.28 17.95
CA LEU A 171 3.52 9.52 17.54
C LEU A 171 3.86 11.01 17.58
N ASN A 172 3.97 11.51 18.82
CA ASN A 172 4.47 12.85 19.13
C ASN A 172 5.78 12.69 19.90
N ILE A 173 6.90 13.02 19.25
CA ILE A 173 8.24 12.82 19.81
C ILE A 173 8.87 14.17 20.08
N GLN A 174 9.21 14.45 21.36
CA GLN A 174 9.98 15.62 21.73
C GLN A 174 11.46 15.38 21.43
N THR A 175 12.05 16.21 20.60
CA THR A 175 13.50 16.24 20.33
C THR A 175 14.12 17.52 20.84
N GLU A 176 15.43 17.61 20.86
CA GLU A 176 16.13 18.85 21.21
C GLU A 176 15.78 20.01 20.25
N GLN A 177 15.46 19.69 19.00
CA GLN A 177 15.08 20.66 17.95
C GLN A 177 13.57 20.92 17.88
N GLY A 178 12.79 20.42 18.85
CA GLY A 178 11.35 20.63 18.97
C GLY A 178 10.52 19.36 18.72
N LEU A 179 9.20 19.53 18.79
CA LEU A 179 8.23 18.44 18.63
C LEU A 179 8.19 17.97 17.19
N VAL A 180 8.29 16.67 16.98
CA VAL A 180 8.04 16.00 15.70
C VAL A 180 6.79 15.14 15.80
N THR A 181 6.05 15.07 14.71
CA THR A 181 4.79 14.31 14.61
C THR A 181 4.83 13.40 13.41
N ARG A 182 3.95 12.40 13.36
CA ARG A 182 3.82 11.46 12.23
C ARG A 182 3.88 12.14 10.86
N LYS A 183 3.28 13.33 10.70
CA LYS A 183 3.27 14.06 9.43
C LYS A 183 4.64 14.48 8.93
N ASN A 184 5.59 14.69 9.84
CA ASN A 184 6.92 15.21 9.54
C ASN A 184 7.97 14.11 9.43
N ILE A 185 7.63 12.88 9.82
CA ILE A 185 8.55 11.74 9.88
C ILE A 185 8.36 10.90 8.61
N SER A 186 9.46 10.41 8.05
CA SER A 186 9.47 9.37 7.02
C SER A 186 9.85 8.01 7.57
N GLN A 187 10.76 7.98 8.57
CA GLN A 187 11.30 6.74 9.09
C GLN A 187 11.81 6.95 10.52
N ILE A 188 11.74 5.90 11.32
CA ILE A 188 12.39 5.83 12.64
C ILE A 188 13.16 4.51 12.72
N ASN A 189 14.46 4.57 12.97
CA ASN A 189 15.24 3.43 13.42
C ASN A 189 15.31 3.47 14.95
N ILE A 190 15.16 2.32 15.58
CA ILE A 190 15.12 2.20 17.03
C ILE A 190 16.36 1.43 17.48
N ILE A 191 17.17 2.07 18.31
CA ILE A 191 18.38 1.49 18.89
C ILE A 191 18.09 1.19 20.35
N HIS A 192 18.13 -0.09 20.71
CA HIS A 192 17.80 -0.55 22.05
C HIS A 192 19.02 -0.48 22.97
N HIS A 193 18.85 0.23 24.08
CA HIS A 193 19.78 0.24 25.20
C HIS A 193 19.15 -0.46 26.42
N PHE A 194 19.93 -0.67 27.46
CA PHE A 194 19.48 -1.44 28.62
C PHE A 194 18.29 -0.78 29.38
N SER A 195 18.26 0.55 29.43
CA SER A 195 17.25 1.31 30.21
C SER A 195 16.44 2.29 29.38
N TYR A 196 16.75 2.49 28.11
CA TYR A 196 16.07 3.42 27.21
C TYR A 196 16.19 2.97 25.76
N ASP A 197 15.39 3.54 24.90
CA ASP A 197 15.48 3.42 23.46
C ASP A 197 15.94 4.75 22.86
N GLU A 198 16.90 4.69 21.94
CA GLU A 198 17.32 5.85 21.15
C GLU A 198 16.63 5.76 19.77
N LEU A 199 16.02 6.85 19.35
CA LEU A 199 15.33 6.98 18.08
C LEU A 199 16.17 7.82 17.12
N ASP A 200 16.58 7.23 16.01
CA ASP A 200 17.10 7.98 14.87
C ASP A 200 15.95 8.24 13.89
N ILE A 201 15.52 9.49 13.84
CA ILE A 201 14.32 9.94 13.13
C ILE A 201 14.72 10.62 11.84
N THR A 202 14.37 10.03 10.72
CA THR A 202 14.50 10.66 9.41
C THR A 202 13.24 11.47 9.10
N MET A 203 13.42 12.77 8.88
CA MET A 203 12.34 13.68 8.54
C MET A 203 11.99 13.64 7.05
N ASN A 204 10.85 14.19 6.67
CA ASN A 204 10.38 14.25 5.27
C ASN A 204 11.28 15.04 4.32
N ASP A 205 12.04 15.98 4.85
CA ASP A 205 13.01 16.79 4.12
C ASP A 205 14.41 16.13 4.03
N GLY A 206 14.55 14.93 4.60
CA GLY A 206 15.80 14.18 4.65
C GLY A 206 16.72 14.55 5.82
N THR A 207 16.33 15.49 6.67
CA THR A 207 17.09 15.81 7.90
C THR A 207 16.90 14.72 8.95
N HIS A 208 17.87 14.59 9.86
CA HIS A 208 17.85 13.64 10.96
C HIS A 208 17.67 14.34 12.29
N ARG A 209 16.96 13.68 13.20
CA ARG A 209 16.81 14.08 14.61
C ARG A 209 16.93 12.88 15.50
N CYS A 210 17.45 13.07 16.69
CA CYS A 210 17.55 12.02 17.70
C CYS A 210 16.63 12.32 18.87
N ALA A 211 16.11 11.28 19.48
CA ALA A 211 15.37 11.38 20.74
C ALA A 211 15.65 10.14 21.60
N VAL A 212 15.65 10.33 22.90
CA VAL A 212 15.74 9.26 23.89
C VAL A 212 14.37 9.09 24.54
N ILE A 213 13.87 7.86 24.57
CA ILE A 213 12.54 7.56 25.12
C ILE A 213 12.65 6.40 26.10
N GLU A 214 12.10 6.58 27.28
CA GLU A 214 11.91 5.50 28.25
C GLU A 214 10.48 4.97 28.17
N ASN A 215 10.33 3.65 28.01
CA ASN A 215 9.02 2.99 28.00
C ASN A 215 8.02 3.54 26.96
N GLY A 216 8.50 3.99 25.81
CA GLY A 216 7.68 4.52 24.73
C GLY A 216 6.67 3.49 24.21
N LYS A 217 5.48 3.97 23.80
CA LYS A 217 4.41 3.16 23.20
C LYS A 217 3.80 3.92 22.03
N ILE A 218 3.35 3.15 21.04
CA ILE A 218 2.54 3.68 19.95
C ILE A 218 1.20 2.96 19.90
N THR A 219 0.14 3.68 19.52
CA THR A 219 -1.18 3.13 19.24
C THR A 219 -1.35 3.06 17.74
N VAL A 220 -1.73 1.90 17.25
CA VAL A 220 -1.98 1.64 15.83
C VAL A 220 -3.42 1.24 15.60
N ASN A 221 -3.91 1.54 14.40
CA ASN A 221 -5.14 1.00 13.86
C ASN A 221 -4.77 0.00 12.76
N ASP A 222 -5.04 -1.27 13.00
CA ASP A 222 -4.91 -2.35 12.03
C ASP A 222 -6.31 -2.85 11.66
N ASN A 223 -6.80 -2.43 10.49
CA ASN A 223 -8.13 -2.81 9.99
C ASN A 223 -9.29 -2.55 10.99
N GLY A 224 -9.20 -1.46 11.76
CA GLY A 224 -10.21 -1.05 12.74
C GLY A 224 -10.00 -1.57 14.14
N GLU A 225 -9.04 -2.43 14.36
CA GLU A 225 -8.62 -2.87 15.68
C GLU A 225 -7.49 -1.99 16.20
N PHE A 226 -7.69 -1.39 17.38
CA PHE A 226 -6.66 -0.58 18.02
C PHE A 226 -5.78 -1.44 18.91
N ALA A 227 -4.47 -1.35 18.69
CA ALA A 227 -3.46 -2.05 19.48
C ALA A 227 -2.35 -1.10 19.94
N ASN A 228 -1.79 -1.37 21.12
CA ASN A 228 -0.65 -0.63 21.65
C ASN A 228 0.61 -1.48 21.53
N TYR A 229 1.63 -0.92 20.90
CA TYR A 229 2.95 -1.53 20.79
C TYR A 229 3.97 -0.75 21.61
N SER A 230 4.80 -1.46 22.36
CA SER A 230 5.96 -0.87 23.03
C SER A 230 7.07 -0.65 21.99
N LEU A 231 7.69 0.53 22.00
CA LEU A 231 8.80 0.86 21.10
C LEU A 231 9.99 -0.08 21.30
N CYS A 232 10.23 -0.57 22.52
CA CYS A 232 11.31 -1.53 22.80
C CYS A 232 11.16 -2.89 22.09
N LYS A 233 10.02 -3.15 21.45
CA LYS A 233 9.77 -4.36 20.64
C LYS A 233 9.89 -4.12 19.13
N LEU A 234 10.10 -2.87 18.72
CA LEU A 234 10.17 -2.47 17.32
C LEU A 234 11.62 -2.11 16.99
N ASP A 235 12.13 -2.57 15.86
CA ASP A 235 13.44 -2.18 15.36
C ASP A 235 13.34 -1.00 14.37
N TYR A 236 12.18 -0.87 13.70
CA TYR A 236 12.01 0.06 12.60
C TYR A 236 10.56 0.45 12.38
N ILE A 237 10.33 1.71 12.02
CA ILE A 237 9.02 2.25 11.62
C ILE A 237 9.21 3.07 10.34
N GLU A 238 8.47 2.73 9.29
CA GLU A 238 8.34 3.57 8.09
C GLU A 238 6.97 4.23 8.10
N ILE A 239 6.95 5.55 7.92
CA ILE A 239 5.72 6.33 7.92
C ILE A 239 5.19 6.43 6.49
N GLY A 240 3.99 5.91 6.28
CA GLY A 240 3.23 6.07 5.04
C GLY A 240 2.72 7.52 4.89
N ARG A 241 2.62 8.00 3.62
CA ARG A 241 2.17 9.36 3.27
C ARG A 241 0.88 9.34 2.47
#